data_522fff086760691df831df401ae97c7f
#
_entry.id   522fff086760691df831df401ae97c7f
#
_cell.length_a   1.000
_cell.length_b   1.000
_cell.length_c   1.000
_cell.angle_alpha   90.00
_cell.angle_beta   90.00
_cell.angle_gamma   90.00
#
_symmetry.space_group_name_H-M   'P 1'
#
loop_
_entity.id
_entity.type
_entity.pdbx_description
1 polymer ?
#
loop_
_entity_poly.entity_id
_entity_poly.type
_entity_poly.pdbx_seq_one_letter_code
_entity_poly.pdbx_strand_id
1 'polypeptide(L)'
;MKKLYLLIAFCLLVFNLQAQFTIEKIHFESANPYSFNDIITDLENQEKQKVFGELVIPLDSIGDGKKYPLIIGVAGSLGWGEHHYKYLEMYQEMGIATFELNSFKSRSITSTVGTQNEITMAAMILDAYRAFEVLAEHPRIDKNKVSITGWSLGGGVTLFSAWLPLKEAINKELSFASHLALYPPCFIDPDNTDFSQSPIHILIGELDNWTPSAPCSDLVNKLSSKTNISLTTVSYTHLTLPTILLV
;
A
#
# COMPACT_ATOMS: atom_id res chain seq x y z
N MET A 1 26.22 -12.76 49.20
CA MET A 1 26.10 -13.62 47.99
C MET A 1 24.66 -13.78 47.50
N LYS A 2 23.64 -14.04 48.35
CA LYS A 2 22.24 -14.21 47.88
C LYS A 2 21.62 -13.00 47.16
N LYS A 3 21.99 -11.74 47.51
CA LYS A 3 21.48 -10.53 46.85
C LYS A 3 22.04 -10.32 45.43
N LEU A 4 23.23 -10.83 45.12
CA LEU A 4 23.84 -10.71 43.79
C LEU A 4 23.18 -11.65 42.80
N TYR A 5 22.75 -12.83 43.21
CA TYR A 5 22.03 -13.76 42.33
C TYR A 5 20.62 -13.29 41.95
N LEU A 6 19.96 -12.52 42.85
CA LEU A 6 18.65 -11.95 42.58
C LEU A 6 18.73 -10.82 41.55
N LEU A 7 19.79 -10.03 41.56
CA LEU A 7 20.00 -8.97 40.54
C LEU A 7 20.30 -9.54 39.16
N ILE A 8 21.10 -10.59 39.08
CA ILE A 8 21.43 -11.27 37.82
C ILE A 8 20.21 -11.97 37.24
N ALA A 9 19.36 -12.60 38.09
CA ALA A 9 18.11 -13.22 37.65
C ALA A 9 17.10 -12.18 37.15
N PHE A 10 17.05 -10.98 37.74
CA PHE A 10 16.19 -9.88 37.26
C PHE A 10 16.67 -9.27 35.96
N CYS A 11 18.00 -9.15 35.76
CA CYS A 11 18.58 -8.70 34.47
C CYS A 11 18.37 -9.69 33.32
N LEU A 12 18.29 -11.00 33.59
CA LEU A 12 18.02 -12.02 32.57
C LEU A 12 16.55 -12.12 32.17
N LEU A 13 15.62 -11.58 32.96
CA LEU A 13 14.18 -11.56 32.65
C LEU A 13 13.73 -10.37 31.81
N VAL A 14 14.61 -9.37 31.62
CA VAL A 14 14.30 -8.17 30.81
C VAL A 14 14.71 -8.33 29.33
N PHE A 15 15.41 -9.40 28.98
CA PHE A 15 15.82 -9.65 27.60
C PHE A 15 14.94 -10.72 26.95
N ASN A 16 14.01 -10.31 26.16
CA ASN A 16 13.47 -10.92 24.94
C ASN A 16 12.00 -10.56 24.68
N LEU A 17 11.66 -9.28 24.66
CA LEU A 17 10.51 -8.82 23.87
C LEU A 17 11.05 -8.21 22.56
N GLN A 18 11.84 -8.95 21.82
CA GLN A 18 11.95 -8.67 20.39
C GLN A 18 10.65 -9.16 19.76
N ALA A 19 9.91 -8.24 19.16
CA ALA A 19 8.81 -8.61 18.31
C ALA A 19 9.33 -9.61 17.27
N GLN A 20 8.87 -10.85 17.38
CA GLN A 20 9.24 -11.88 16.40
C GLN A 20 8.30 -11.70 15.20
N PHE A 21 8.87 -11.74 14.01
CA PHE A 21 8.11 -11.66 12.76
C PHE A 21 8.38 -12.92 11.94
N THR A 22 7.37 -13.40 11.23
CA THR A 22 7.59 -14.28 10.08
C THR A 22 7.66 -13.43 8.82
N ILE A 23 8.63 -13.71 7.96
CA ILE A 23 8.78 -13.06 6.66
C ILE A 23 8.62 -14.12 5.58
N GLU A 24 7.69 -13.90 4.68
CA GLU A 24 7.37 -14.82 3.60
C GLU A 24 7.41 -14.08 2.25
N LYS A 25 8.18 -14.59 1.30
CA LYS A 25 8.17 -14.09 -0.07
C LYS A 25 7.08 -14.79 -0.86
N ILE A 26 6.09 -14.03 -1.30
CA ILE A 26 4.92 -14.53 -2.03
C ILE A 26 5.01 -14.12 -3.49
N HIS A 27 4.88 -15.09 -4.39
CA HIS A 27 4.86 -14.89 -5.83
C HIS A 27 3.46 -15.12 -6.38
N PHE A 28 3.08 -14.31 -7.37
CA PHE A 28 1.78 -14.42 -8.02
C PHE A 28 1.86 -13.97 -9.48
N GLU A 29 0.83 -14.34 -10.26
CA GLU A 29 0.68 -13.92 -11.66
C GLU A 29 -0.08 -12.59 -11.72
N SER A 30 0.42 -11.67 -12.53
CA SER A 30 -0.20 -10.39 -12.88
C SER A 30 -0.06 -10.15 -14.39
N ALA A 31 -0.20 -8.89 -14.82
CA ALA A 31 0.02 -8.51 -16.20
C ALA A 31 0.51 -7.06 -16.30
N ASN A 32 0.78 -6.60 -17.54
CA ASN A 32 1.31 -5.27 -17.85
C ASN A 32 0.30 -4.39 -18.62
N PRO A 33 -0.92 -4.10 -18.11
CA PRO A 33 -1.82 -3.15 -18.76
C PRO A 33 -1.17 -1.76 -18.80
N TYR A 34 -1.26 -1.09 -19.94
CA TYR A 34 -0.71 0.25 -20.10
C TYR A 34 -1.65 1.31 -19.50
N SER A 35 -2.95 1.13 -19.65
CA SER A 35 -3.98 2.08 -19.24
C SER A 35 -5.07 1.44 -18.37
N PHE A 36 -5.88 2.26 -17.72
CA PHE A 36 -7.08 1.81 -17.03
C PHE A 36 -8.09 1.15 -17.98
N ASN A 37 -8.15 1.64 -19.24
CA ASN A 37 -9.01 1.06 -20.25
C ASN A 37 -8.62 -0.38 -20.57
N ASP A 38 -7.34 -0.70 -20.61
CA ASP A 38 -6.87 -2.06 -20.88
C ASP A 38 -7.32 -3.04 -19.77
N ILE A 39 -7.36 -2.56 -18.52
CA ILE A 39 -7.91 -3.35 -17.41
C ILE A 39 -9.42 -3.58 -17.62
N ILE A 40 -10.16 -2.54 -18.00
CA ILE A 40 -11.62 -2.59 -18.05
C ILE A 40 -12.11 -3.39 -19.26
N THR A 41 -11.42 -3.31 -20.39
CA THR A 41 -11.93 -3.82 -21.65
C THR A 41 -11.16 -5.02 -22.23
N ASP A 42 -9.91 -5.23 -21.83
CA ASP A 42 -9.00 -6.20 -22.47
C ASP A 42 -7.99 -6.84 -21.52
N LEU A 43 -8.36 -7.04 -20.25
CA LEU A 43 -7.45 -7.55 -19.21
C LEU A 43 -6.89 -8.95 -19.53
N GLU A 44 -7.69 -9.81 -20.14
CA GLU A 44 -7.30 -11.20 -20.42
C GLU A 44 -6.17 -11.31 -21.46
N ASN A 45 -6.06 -10.33 -22.36
CA ASN A 45 -5.06 -10.31 -23.42
C ASN A 45 -3.78 -9.56 -23.04
N GLN A 46 -3.71 -8.97 -21.83
CA GLN A 46 -2.52 -8.27 -21.41
C GLN A 46 -1.32 -9.20 -21.18
N GLU A 47 -0.12 -8.71 -21.48
CA GLU A 47 1.13 -9.44 -21.29
C GLU A 47 1.27 -9.89 -19.82
N LYS A 48 1.46 -11.19 -19.62
CA LYS A 48 1.57 -11.79 -18.30
C LYS A 48 2.89 -11.38 -17.63
N GLN A 49 2.81 -11.12 -16.33
CA GLN A 49 3.93 -10.71 -15.50
C GLN A 49 3.94 -11.49 -14.18
N LYS A 50 5.08 -12.11 -13.86
CA LYS A 50 5.29 -12.66 -12.52
C LYS A 50 5.68 -11.53 -11.56
N VAL A 51 4.92 -11.39 -10.49
CA VAL A 51 5.15 -10.38 -9.46
C VAL A 51 5.39 -11.07 -8.13
N PHE A 52 6.10 -10.40 -7.22
CA PHE A 52 6.29 -10.87 -5.87
C PHE A 52 6.14 -9.72 -4.86
N GLY A 53 5.97 -10.10 -3.62
CA GLY A 53 6.05 -9.20 -2.48
C GLY A 53 6.54 -9.94 -1.24
N GLU A 54 6.81 -9.20 -0.19
CA GLU A 54 7.24 -9.75 1.10
C GLU A 54 6.16 -9.52 2.16
N LEU A 55 5.61 -10.62 2.66
CA LEU A 55 4.62 -10.63 3.74
C LEU A 55 5.35 -10.71 5.07
N VAL A 56 5.10 -9.74 5.94
CA VAL A 56 5.61 -9.73 7.32
C VAL A 56 4.42 -9.86 8.26
N ILE A 57 4.40 -10.91 9.08
CA ILE A 57 3.35 -11.16 10.07
C ILE A 57 3.95 -11.06 11.46
N PRO A 58 3.42 -10.20 12.36
CA PRO A 58 3.82 -10.16 13.75
C PRO A 58 3.56 -11.51 14.42
N LEU A 59 4.55 -12.02 15.16
CA LEU A 59 4.40 -13.22 15.97
C LEU A 59 3.93 -12.81 17.37
N ASP A 60 2.65 -12.93 17.62
CA ASP A 60 2.14 -12.89 18.99
C ASP A 60 2.42 -14.23 19.67
N SER A 61 2.72 -14.19 20.94
CA SER A 61 2.77 -15.36 21.81
C SER A 61 1.40 -16.03 22.05
N ILE A 62 0.37 -15.58 21.32
CA ILE A 62 -1.01 -16.05 21.45
C ILE A 62 -1.30 -17.03 20.32
N GLY A 63 -1.45 -18.26 20.68
CA GLY A 63 -1.91 -19.48 20.05
C GLY A 63 -2.22 -19.54 18.54
N ASP A 64 -2.11 -20.75 18.01
CA ASP A 64 -2.43 -21.13 16.64
C ASP A 64 -3.86 -20.70 16.23
N GLY A 65 -3.96 -20.04 15.07
CA GLY A 65 -5.25 -19.72 14.42
C GLY A 65 -5.67 -18.26 14.43
N LYS A 66 -4.91 -17.32 14.99
CA LYS A 66 -5.19 -15.89 14.89
C LYS A 66 -4.98 -15.40 13.46
N LYS A 67 -5.99 -14.69 12.92
CA LYS A 67 -5.89 -13.96 11.64
C LYS A 67 -5.56 -12.49 11.90
N TYR A 68 -4.66 -11.94 11.09
CA TYR A 68 -4.18 -10.57 11.21
C TYR A 68 -4.84 -9.66 10.18
N PRO A 69 -5.15 -8.42 10.54
CA PRO A 69 -5.37 -7.39 9.55
C PRO A 69 -4.09 -7.19 8.74
N LEU A 70 -4.22 -6.77 7.50
CA LEU A 70 -3.11 -6.61 6.57
C LEU A 70 -3.12 -5.22 5.94
N ILE A 71 -1.94 -4.63 5.76
CA ILE A 71 -1.74 -3.46 4.90
C ILE A 71 -0.84 -3.85 3.73
N ILE A 72 -1.36 -3.68 2.51
CA ILE A 72 -0.55 -3.75 1.29
C ILE A 72 0.06 -2.37 1.06
N GLY A 73 1.38 -2.30 1.09
CA GLY A 73 2.14 -1.09 0.82
C GLY A 73 2.57 -1.00 -0.65
N VAL A 74 2.47 0.19 -1.25
CA VAL A 74 2.80 0.46 -2.65
C VAL A 74 3.77 1.63 -2.75
N ALA A 75 4.97 1.38 -3.25
CA ALA A 75 6.03 2.38 -3.37
C ALA A 75 5.72 3.48 -4.40
N GLY A 76 6.42 4.60 -4.28
CA GLY A 76 6.40 5.68 -5.28
C GLY A 76 7.28 5.42 -6.50
N SER A 77 7.44 6.43 -7.36
CA SER A 77 8.15 6.34 -8.65
C SER A 77 9.64 5.97 -8.54
N LEU A 78 10.24 6.12 -7.37
CA LEU A 78 11.63 5.72 -7.08
C LEU A 78 11.73 4.31 -6.47
N GLY A 79 10.64 3.55 -6.42
CA GLY A 79 10.59 2.27 -5.72
C GLY A 79 10.59 2.42 -4.20
N TRP A 80 10.94 1.36 -3.50
CA TRP A 80 10.98 1.31 -2.04
C TRP A 80 12.18 2.06 -1.49
N GLY A 81 11.96 2.92 -0.48
CA GLY A 81 12.96 3.67 0.24
C GLY A 81 12.81 3.53 1.76
N GLU A 82 13.82 3.96 2.51
CA GLU A 82 13.89 3.80 3.98
C GLU A 82 12.67 4.35 4.72
N HIS A 83 12.14 5.48 4.27
CA HIS A 83 10.95 6.08 4.89
C HIS A 83 9.69 5.21 4.76
N HIS A 84 9.53 4.46 3.67
CA HIS A 84 8.42 3.52 3.51
C HIS A 84 8.50 2.38 4.52
N TYR A 85 9.71 1.84 4.74
CA TYR A 85 9.93 0.76 5.72
C TYR A 85 9.60 1.19 7.14
N LYS A 86 9.89 2.45 7.52
CA LYS A 86 9.49 2.99 8.83
C LYS A 86 7.98 2.99 9.06
N TYR A 87 7.19 3.24 8.01
CA TYR A 87 5.73 3.11 8.09
C TYR A 87 5.30 1.66 8.22
N LEU A 88 5.90 0.74 7.45
CA LEU A 88 5.58 -0.68 7.57
C LEU A 88 5.93 -1.21 8.98
N GLU A 89 7.10 -0.85 9.50
CA GLU A 89 7.52 -1.19 10.87
C GLU A 89 6.52 -0.67 11.92
N MET A 90 6.07 0.58 11.80
CA MET A 90 5.05 1.15 12.68
C MET A 90 3.75 0.33 12.66
N TYR A 91 3.28 -0.11 11.49
CA TYR A 91 2.09 -0.97 11.39
C TYR A 91 2.34 -2.34 12.03
N GLN A 92 3.51 -2.92 11.84
CA GLN A 92 3.89 -4.20 12.45
C GLN A 92 3.92 -4.10 13.99
N GLU A 93 4.43 -3.01 14.54
CA GLU A 93 4.42 -2.72 15.99
C GLU A 93 2.99 -2.58 16.54
N MET A 94 2.04 -2.14 15.70
CA MET A 94 0.61 -2.11 16.05
C MET A 94 -0.07 -3.48 15.94
N GLY A 95 0.66 -4.55 15.59
CA GLY A 95 0.11 -5.90 15.43
C GLY A 95 -0.62 -6.11 14.09
N ILE A 96 -0.30 -5.32 13.07
CA ILE A 96 -0.86 -5.41 11.72
C ILE A 96 0.17 -6.09 10.82
N ALA A 97 -0.23 -7.09 10.04
CA ALA A 97 0.61 -7.67 9.01
C ALA A 97 0.84 -6.66 7.88
N THR A 98 1.99 -6.71 7.23
CA THR A 98 2.32 -5.83 6.10
C THR A 98 2.76 -6.64 4.90
N PHE A 99 2.45 -6.13 3.70
CA PHE A 99 2.92 -6.70 2.46
C PHE A 99 3.63 -5.64 1.63
N GLU A 100 4.94 -5.81 1.44
CA GLU A 100 5.74 -4.99 0.54
C GLU A 100 5.50 -5.45 -0.90
N LEU A 101 4.67 -4.73 -1.66
CA LEU A 101 4.42 -5.04 -3.06
C LEU A 101 5.61 -4.62 -3.93
N ASN A 102 6.25 -5.58 -4.58
CA ASN A 102 7.47 -5.35 -5.36
C ASN A 102 7.21 -5.28 -6.88
N SER A 103 6.32 -4.40 -7.32
CA SER A 103 6.00 -4.20 -8.75
C SER A 103 7.22 -3.84 -9.59
N PHE A 104 8.10 -2.99 -9.08
CA PHE A 104 9.33 -2.53 -9.75
C PHE A 104 10.38 -3.63 -9.85
N LYS A 105 10.79 -4.22 -8.73
CA LYS A 105 11.81 -5.29 -8.72
C LYS A 105 11.39 -6.50 -9.54
N SER A 106 10.09 -6.79 -9.59
CA SER A 106 9.52 -7.89 -10.40
C SER A 106 9.71 -7.70 -11.91
N ARG A 107 9.89 -6.45 -12.34
CA ARG A 107 10.12 -6.05 -13.74
C ARG A 107 11.56 -5.59 -13.98
N SER A 108 12.45 -5.76 -13.01
CA SER A 108 13.84 -5.28 -13.07
C SER A 108 13.93 -3.76 -13.29
N ILE A 109 12.96 -3.02 -12.77
CA ILE A 109 12.88 -1.56 -12.84
C ILE A 109 13.35 -0.99 -11.50
N THR A 110 14.11 0.08 -11.53
CA THR A 110 14.58 0.79 -10.32
C THR A 110 13.83 2.10 -10.10
N SER A 111 13.40 2.76 -11.17
CA SER A 111 12.70 4.03 -11.13
C SER A 111 11.88 4.22 -12.41
N THR A 112 10.76 4.91 -12.30
CA THR A 112 9.98 5.40 -13.46
C THR A 112 9.93 6.93 -13.52
N VAL A 113 10.79 7.60 -12.73
CA VAL A 113 10.89 9.07 -12.74
C VAL A 113 11.42 9.54 -14.09
N GLY A 114 10.71 10.50 -14.69
CA GLY A 114 11.07 11.12 -15.97
C GLY A 114 10.27 10.60 -17.15
N THR A 115 9.94 9.32 -17.20
CA THR A 115 9.20 8.71 -18.32
C THR A 115 7.81 8.25 -17.92
N GLN A 116 7.66 7.68 -16.71
CA GLN A 116 6.43 7.05 -16.18
C GLN A 116 5.89 5.92 -17.08
N ASN A 117 6.74 5.34 -17.95
CA ASN A 117 6.36 4.36 -18.96
C ASN A 117 6.90 2.95 -18.67
N GLU A 118 7.95 2.82 -17.86
CA GLU A 118 8.55 1.53 -17.52
C GLU A 118 7.59 0.64 -16.73
N ILE A 119 6.75 1.28 -15.90
CA ILE A 119 5.62 0.66 -15.22
C ILE A 119 4.51 1.70 -15.09
N THR A 120 3.28 1.30 -15.38
CA THR A 120 2.12 2.18 -15.32
C THR A 120 1.38 2.06 -13.98
N MET A 121 0.61 3.08 -13.63
CA MET A 121 -0.31 3.01 -12.48
C MET A 121 -1.31 1.86 -12.66
N ALA A 122 -1.77 1.59 -13.89
CA ALA A 122 -2.68 0.49 -14.21
C ALA A 122 -2.08 -0.87 -13.84
N ALA A 123 -0.83 -1.13 -14.26
CA ALA A 123 -0.13 -2.37 -13.93
C ALA A 123 0.04 -2.54 -12.41
N MET A 124 0.37 -1.45 -11.69
CA MET A 124 0.52 -1.49 -10.23
C MET A 124 -0.80 -1.69 -9.48
N ILE A 125 -1.92 -1.15 -9.98
CA ILE A 125 -3.27 -1.43 -9.43
C ILE A 125 -3.61 -2.90 -9.61
N LEU A 126 -3.36 -3.45 -10.80
CA LEU A 126 -3.57 -4.87 -11.05
C LEU A 126 -2.71 -5.74 -10.13
N ASP A 127 -1.43 -5.41 -9.97
CA ASP A 127 -0.52 -6.11 -9.04
C ASP A 127 -1.05 -6.10 -7.61
N ALA A 128 -1.59 -4.96 -7.14
CA ALA A 128 -2.13 -4.84 -5.79
C ALA A 128 -3.36 -5.74 -5.57
N TYR A 129 -4.25 -5.83 -6.55
CA TYR A 129 -5.40 -6.74 -6.48
C TYR A 129 -4.99 -8.21 -6.59
N ARG A 130 -4.05 -8.56 -7.46
CA ARG A 130 -3.53 -9.92 -7.59
C ARG A 130 -2.80 -10.38 -6.33
N ALA A 131 -2.07 -9.47 -5.69
CA ALA A 131 -1.52 -9.71 -4.35
C ALA A 131 -2.62 -9.95 -3.33
N PHE A 132 -3.67 -9.13 -3.33
CA PHE A 132 -4.80 -9.29 -2.42
C PHE A 132 -5.49 -10.65 -2.61
N GLU A 133 -5.72 -11.10 -3.84
CA GLU A 133 -6.30 -12.42 -4.13
C GLU A 133 -5.53 -13.56 -3.45
N VAL A 134 -4.22 -13.58 -3.61
CA VAL A 134 -3.36 -14.61 -3.00
C VAL A 134 -3.32 -14.48 -1.47
N LEU A 135 -3.22 -13.26 -0.96
CA LEU A 135 -3.17 -12.99 0.48
C LEU A 135 -4.51 -13.25 1.19
N ALA A 136 -5.63 -13.14 0.49
CA ALA A 136 -6.96 -13.47 1.01
C ALA A 136 -7.11 -14.97 1.34
N GLU A 137 -6.36 -15.84 0.65
CA GLU A 137 -6.32 -17.27 0.90
C GLU A 137 -5.27 -17.67 1.96
N HIS A 138 -4.44 -16.73 2.39
CA HIS A 138 -3.42 -17.01 3.40
C HIS A 138 -4.04 -17.31 4.78
N PRO A 139 -3.68 -18.45 5.45
CA PRO A 139 -4.37 -18.91 6.66
C PRO A 139 -4.31 -17.91 7.82
N ARG A 140 -3.31 -17.06 7.86
CA ARG A 140 -3.10 -16.08 8.93
C ARG A 140 -3.62 -14.68 8.61
N ILE A 141 -4.20 -14.42 7.43
CA ILE A 141 -4.72 -13.11 7.04
C ILE A 141 -6.23 -13.06 7.13
N ASP A 142 -6.76 -12.01 7.75
CA ASP A 142 -8.20 -11.70 7.72
C ASP A 142 -8.52 -10.94 6.43
N LYS A 143 -9.05 -11.64 5.45
CA LYS A 143 -9.38 -11.07 4.14
C LYS A 143 -10.37 -9.91 4.19
N ASN A 144 -11.14 -9.77 5.27
CA ASN A 144 -12.07 -8.66 5.45
C ASN A 144 -11.41 -7.41 6.05
N LYS A 145 -10.13 -7.49 6.40
CA LYS A 145 -9.35 -6.42 7.02
C LYS A 145 -8.04 -6.17 6.26
N VAL A 146 -8.12 -6.23 4.93
CA VAL A 146 -7.00 -5.89 4.06
C VAL A 146 -7.15 -4.45 3.58
N SER A 147 -6.20 -3.61 3.96
CA SER A 147 -6.13 -2.20 3.56
C SER A 147 -4.97 -1.98 2.60
N ILE A 148 -4.98 -0.86 1.88
CA ILE A 148 -3.91 -0.46 0.98
C ILE A 148 -3.38 0.93 1.35
N THR A 149 -2.07 1.11 1.31
CA THR A 149 -1.41 2.40 1.49
C THR A 149 -0.32 2.57 0.44
N GLY A 150 -0.08 3.80 0.02
CA GLY A 150 0.96 4.06 -0.97
C GLY A 150 1.39 5.52 -1.01
N TRP A 151 2.56 5.76 -1.59
CA TRP A 151 3.25 7.03 -1.58
C TRP A 151 3.44 7.54 -3.01
N SER A 152 3.16 8.81 -3.28
CA SER A 152 3.33 9.43 -4.61
C SER A 152 2.59 8.62 -5.68
N LEU A 153 3.29 8.05 -6.68
CA LEU A 153 2.70 7.13 -7.67
C LEU A 153 1.92 6.00 -6.98
N GLY A 154 2.48 5.37 -5.94
CA GLY A 154 1.79 4.36 -5.13
C GLY A 154 0.58 4.92 -4.38
N GLY A 155 0.60 6.21 -4.03
CA GLY A 155 -0.57 6.93 -3.52
C GLY A 155 -1.69 7.01 -4.56
N GLY A 156 -1.34 7.26 -5.82
CA GLY A 156 -2.29 7.19 -6.94
C GLY A 156 -2.86 5.78 -7.13
N VAL A 157 -2.01 4.75 -7.06
CA VAL A 157 -2.46 3.34 -7.06
C VAL A 157 -3.47 3.09 -5.95
N THR A 158 -3.16 3.54 -4.73
CA THR A 158 -4.04 3.42 -3.57
C THR A 158 -5.37 4.12 -3.78
N LEU A 159 -5.36 5.35 -4.28
CA LEU A 159 -6.56 6.15 -4.54
C LEU A 159 -7.45 5.48 -5.60
N PHE A 160 -6.88 5.13 -6.76
CA PHE A 160 -7.65 4.59 -7.89
C PHE A 160 -7.94 3.09 -7.76
N SER A 161 -7.33 2.36 -6.84
CA SER A 161 -7.80 1.01 -6.48
C SER A 161 -9.19 1.02 -5.84
N ALA A 162 -9.66 2.18 -5.35
CA ALA A 162 -11.03 2.37 -4.88
C ALA A 162 -12.05 2.63 -6.00
N TRP A 163 -11.61 2.91 -7.23
CA TRP A 163 -12.51 3.21 -8.36
C TRP A 163 -13.19 1.94 -8.85
N LEU A 164 -14.53 1.90 -8.74
CA LEU A 164 -15.32 0.68 -8.99
C LEU A 164 -15.15 0.09 -10.40
N PRO A 165 -15.07 0.87 -11.49
CA PRO A 165 -14.81 0.28 -12.80
C PRO A 165 -13.54 -0.57 -12.89
N LEU A 166 -12.45 -0.18 -12.23
CA LEU A 166 -11.22 -0.99 -12.16
C LEU A 166 -11.39 -2.18 -11.23
N LYS A 167 -11.91 -1.93 -10.03
CA LYS A 167 -12.14 -2.97 -9.02
C LYS A 167 -12.99 -4.11 -9.59
N GLU A 168 -14.10 -3.79 -10.24
CA GLU A 168 -15.03 -4.80 -10.77
C GLU A 168 -14.50 -5.54 -12.01
N ALA A 169 -13.67 -4.87 -12.81
CA ALA A 169 -13.00 -5.53 -13.93
C ALA A 169 -11.92 -6.53 -13.46
N ILE A 170 -11.24 -6.24 -12.34
CA ILE A 170 -10.19 -7.12 -11.79
C ILE A 170 -10.78 -8.19 -10.90
N ASN A 171 -11.57 -7.80 -9.89
CA ASN A 171 -12.16 -8.71 -8.91
C ASN A 171 -13.44 -8.13 -8.31
N LYS A 172 -14.56 -8.82 -8.49
CA LYS A 172 -15.88 -8.36 -8.01
C LYS A 172 -16.10 -8.58 -6.51
N GLU A 173 -15.41 -9.57 -5.93
CA GLU A 173 -15.68 -10.01 -4.56
C GLU A 173 -14.80 -9.33 -3.51
N LEU A 174 -13.52 -9.11 -3.84
CA LEU A 174 -12.59 -8.50 -2.90
C LEU A 174 -12.69 -6.98 -2.95
N SER A 175 -12.67 -6.36 -1.77
CA SER A 175 -12.62 -4.90 -1.61
C SER A 175 -11.66 -4.56 -0.48
N PHE A 176 -10.79 -3.60 -0.70
CA PHE A 176 -9.94 -3.09 0.37
C PHE A 176 -10.79 -2.49 1.48
N ALA A 177 -10.45 -2.77 2.73
CA ALA A 177 -11.16 -2.26 3.90
C ALA A 177 -10.95 -0.75 4.11
N SER A 178 -9.81 -0.21 3.66
CA SER A 178 -9.53 1.23 3.62
C SER A 178 -8.38 1.55 2.68
N HIS A 179 -8.28 2.82 2.28
CA HIS A 179 -7.29 3.35 1.36
C HIS A 179 -6.63 4.57 2.00
N LEU A 180 -5.32 4.52 2.27
CA LEU A 180 -4.54 5.65 2.75
C LEU A 180 -3.55 6.09 1.67
N ALA A 181 -3.90 7.13 0.93
CA ALA A 181 -3.10 7.67 -0.16
C ALA A 181 -2.24 8.84 0.33
N LEU A 182 -0.93 8.64 0.32
CA LEU A 182 0.05 9.63 0.76
C LEU A 182 0.57 10.40 -0.45
N TYR A 183 0.31 11.72 -0.47
CA TYR A 183 0.66 12.65 -1.55
C TYR A 183 0.46 12.08 -2.96
N PRO A 184 -0.77 11.59 -3.28
CA PRO A 184 -1.05 10.99 -4.57
C PRO A 184 -1.06 12.02 -5.70
N PRO A 185 -0.73 11.63 -6.95
CA PRO A 185 -1.01 12.43 -8.12
C PRO A 185 -2.51 12.36 -8.45
N CYS A 186 -3.28 13.41 -8.10
CA CYS A 186 -4.72 13.48 -8.36
C CYS A 186 -5.06 14.09 -9.74
N PHE A 187 -4.21 13.87 -10.74
CA PHE A 187 -4.40 14.48 -12.07
C PHE A 187 -5.44 13.78 -12.96
N ILE A 188 -5.87 12.57 -12.57
CA ILE A 188 -6.89 11.83 -13.28
C ILE A 188 -8.25 12.30 -12.75
N ASP A 189 -9.07 12.85 -13.65
CA ASP A 189 -10.44 13.28 -13.36
C ASP A 189 -11.43 12.33 -14.08
N PRO A 190 -11.88 11.25 -13.44
CA PRO A 190 -12.75 10.28 -14.08
C PRO A 190 -14.17 10.86 -14.28
N ASP A 191 -14.75 10.64 -15.47
CA ASP A 191 -16.15 10.96 -15.72
C ASP A 191 -17.10 10.12 -14.85
N ASN A 192 -16.77 8.84 -14.68
CA ASN A 192 -17.47 7.95 -13.75
C ASN A 192 -16.97 8.21 -12.33
N THR A 193 -17.87 8.62 -11.43
CA THR A 193 -17.59 8.96 -10.03
C THR A 193 -17.91 7.82 -9.05
N ASP A 194 -18.04 6.58 -9.51
CA ASP A 194 -18.35 5.44 -8.69
C ASP A 194 -17.09 4.90 -8.02
N PHE A 195 -16.94 5.20 -6.75
CA PHE A 195 -15.86 4.73 -5.89
C PHE A 195 -16.39 3.83 -4.78
N SER A 196 -15.51 3.02 -4.21
CA SER A 196 -15.79 2.17 -3.05
C SER A 196 -16.36 2.98 -1.88
N GLN A 197 -17.25 2.36 -1.10
CA GLN A 197 -17.73 2.94 0.16
C GLN A 197 -16.74 2.76 1.32
N SER A 198 -15.69 1.98 1.14
CA SER A 198 -14.59 1.87 2.11
C SER A 198 -13.91 3.23 2.28
N PRO A 199 -13.46 3.57 3.50
CA PRO A 199 -12.80 4.86 3.74
C PRO A 199 -11.61 5.10 2.83
N ILE A 200 -11.56 6.28 2.22
CA ILE A 200 -10.43 6.79 1.44
C ILE A 200 -9.91 8.04 2.15
N HIS A 201 -8.65 8.02 2.56
CA HIS A 201 -8.02 9.19 3.15
C HIS A 201 -6.80 9.60 2.34
N ILE A 202 -6.78 10.87 1.94
CA ILE A 202 -5.64 11.50 1.26
C ILE A 202 -4.90 12.36 2.28
N LEU A 203 -3.59 12.16 2.37
CA LEU A 203 -2.70 13.00 3.17
C LEU A 203 -1.65 13.62 2.26
N ILE A 204 -1.59 14.96 2.19
CA ILE A 204 -0.74 15.67 1.24
C ILE A 204 -0.18 16.96 1.84
N GLY A 205 1.00 17.39 1.40
CA GLY A 205 1.57 18.68 1.77
C GLY A 205 0.86 19.83 1.05
N GLU A 206 0.52 20.89 1.77
CA GLU A 206 -0.10 22.10 1.18
C GLU A 206 0.82 22.74 0.12
N LEU A 207 2.13 22.71 0.36
CA LEU A 207 3.16 23.32 -0.49
C LEU A 207 3.85 22.29 -1.40
N ASP A 208 3.24 21.10 -1.58
CA ASP A 208 3.76 20.11 -2.50
C ASP A 208 3.66 20.64 -3.94
N ASN A 209 4.80 20.79 -4.60
CA ASN A 209 4.88 21.27 -5.97
C ASN A 209 5.09 20.16 -7.00
N TRP A 210 5.29 18.92 -6.56
CA TRP A 210 5.39 17.75 -7.43
C TRP A 210 4.03 17.06 -7.61
N THR A 211 3.33 16.82 -6.49
CA THR A 211 1.94 16.38 -6.46
C THR A 211 1.09 17.44 -5.78
N PRO A 212 0.66 18.50 -6.51
CA PRO A 212 -0.06 19.62 -5.92
C PRO A 212 -1.36 19.19 -5.22
N SER A 213 -1.68 19.82 -4.09
CA SER A 213 -2.86 19.48 -3.30
C SER A 213 -4.18 19.93 -3.93
N ALA A 214 -4.16 20.95 -4.80
CA ALA A 214 -5.37 21.50 -5.41
C ALA A 214 -6.17 20.46 -6.24
N PRO A 215 -5.57 19.67 -7.15
CA PRO A 215 -6.29 18.60 -7.85
C PRO A 215 -6.91 17.56 -6.90
N CYS A 216 -6.25 17.26 -5.78
CA CYS A 216 -6.81 16.34 -4.78
C CYS A 216 -8.02 16.95 -4.08
N SER A 217 -8.00 18.25 -3.78
CA SER A 217 -9.15 18.98 -3.22
C SER A 217 -10.34 18.96 -4.17
N ASP A 218 -10.10 19.21 -5.46
CA ASP A 218 -11.15 19.19 -6.48
C ASP A 218 -11.77 17.81 -6.63
N LEU A 219 -10.95 16.75 -6.66
CA LEU A 219 -11.42 15.37 -6.70
C LEU A 219 -12.25 15.02 -5.46
N VAL A 220 -11.78 15.36 -4.25
CA VAL A 220 -12.51 15.11 -3.00
C VAL A 220 -13.84 15.85 -3.00
N ASN A 221 -13.89 17.13 -3.42
CA ASN A 221 -15.13 17.90 -3.53
C ASN A 221 -16.11 17.23 -4.52
N LYS A 222 -15.63 16.72 -5.64
CA LYS A 222 -16.43 16.01 -6.64
C LYS A 222 -17.02 14.71 -6.10
N LEU A 223 -16.29 13.96 -5.27
CA LEU A 223 -16.66 12.64 -4.80
C LEU A 223 -17.37 12.61 -3.44
N SER A 224 -17.16 13.59 -2.56
CA SER A 224 -17.57 13.56 -1.15
C SER A 224 -19.04 13.40 -0.91
N SER A 225 -19.90 13.74 -1.87
CA SER A 225 -21.36 13.56 -1.75
C SER A 225 -21.82 12.10 -1.88
N LYS A 226 -20.96 11.22 -2.42
CA LYS A 226 -21.31 9.82 -2.73
C LYS A 226 -20.31 8.80 -2.17
N THR A 227 -19.12 9.24 -1.75
CA THR A 227 -17.98 8.39 -1.37
C THR A 227 -17.47 8.81 -0.01
N ASN A 228 -17.10 7.85 0.82
CA ASN A 228 -16.43 8.12 2.10
C ASN A 228 -14.95 8.50 1.86
N ILE A 229 -14.73 9.70 1.34
CA ILE A 229 -13.41 10.24 1.01
C ILE A 229 -13.12 11.51 1.82
N SER A 230 -11.89 11.65 2.27
CA SER A 230 -11.41 12.81 3.03
C SER A 230 -9.99 13.19 2.63
N LEU A 231 -9.66 14.48 2.83
CA LEU A 231 -8.35 15.05 2.56
C LEU A 231 -7.84 15.75 3.82
N THR A 232 -6.59 15.47 4.18
CA THR A 232 -5.85 16.28 5.14
C THR A 232 -4.66 16.91 4.44
N THR A 233 -4.60 18.25 4.46
CA THR A 233 -3.44 19.01 4.03
C THR A 233 -2.57 19.35 5.22
N VAL A 234 -1.26 19.19 5.09
CA VAL A 234 -0.28 19.53 6.12
C VAL A 234 0.45 20.79 5.69
N SER A 235 0.45 21.81 6.54
CA SER A 235 1.02 23.16 6.23
C SER A 235 2.53 23.18 5.98
N TYR A 236 3.18 22.02 5.92
CA TYR A 236 4.62 21.86 5.72
C TYR A 236 4.89 20.97 4.50
N THR A 237 6.07 21.17 3.89
CA THR A 237 6.60 20.33 2.81
C THR A 237 7.10 18.95 3.30
N HIS A 238 6.93 18.62 4.57
CA HIS A 238 7.55 17.45 5.22
C HIS A 238 7.22 16.10 4.60
N LEU A 239 6.07 15.96 3.94
CA LEU A 239 5.70 14.71 3.27
C LEU A 239 6.50 14.47 1.98
N THR A 240 7.11 15.55 1.43
CA THR A 240 7.89 15.50 0.19
C THR A 240 9.39 15.61 0.42
N LEU A 241 9.84 16.08 1.59
CA LEU A 241 11.25 16.27 1.90
C LEU A 241 12.16 15.06 1.65
N PRO A 242 11.77 13.81 1.92
CA PRO A 242 12.57 12.65 1.56
C PRO A 242 12.78 12.49 0.05
N THR A 243 11.87 13.03 -0.76
CA THR A 243 11.91 12.92 -2.22
C THR A 243 12.77 14.02 -2.85
N ILE A 244 12.81 15.22 -2.26
CA ILE A 244 13.55 16.37 -2.79
C ILE A 244 15.05 16.30 -2.47
N LEU A 245 15.46 15.63 -1.39
CA LEU A 245 16.87 15.50 -1.01
C LEU A 245 17.64 14.43 -1.79
N LEU A 246 17.00 13.74 -2.73
CA LEU A 246 17.59 12.68 -3.55
C LEU A 246 17.71 13.06 -5.05
N VAL A 247 17.54 14.35 -5.39
CA VAL A 247 17.76 14.89 -6.74
C VAL A 247 19.04 15.71 -6.78
#